data_e1eab9fed8137d5a9e9b2ecc8e73b481
#
_entry.id   e1eab9fed8137d5a9e9b2ecc8e73b481
#
_cell.length_a   1.000
_cell.length_b   1.000
_cell.length_c   1.000
_cell.angle_alpha   90.00
_cell.angle_beta   90.00
_cell.angle_gamma   90.00
#
_symmetry.space_group_name_H-M   'P 1'
#
loop_
_entity.id
_entity.type
_entity.pdbx_description
1 polymer ?
#
loop_
_entity_poly.entity_id
_entity_poly.type
_entity_poly.pdbx_seq_one_letter_code
_entity_poly.pdbx_strand_id
1 'polypeptide(L)'
;RPFSVPEEQADETVGERHRRVRALAQRDTHLHYAAVQGREMHFSEIPAGSETALAAMASIDGDPVPFIRAAFSAYWSERADLDDEMGVAALLSSLNMALPDLPSARARLVSIRAKAEETGIFESPTYVIADQLFVGREHLPWIGSLVEAARIP
;
A
#
# COMPACT_ATOMS: atom_id res chain seq x y z
N ARG A 1 -3.98 4.65 -6.24
CA ARG A 1 -4.54 6.00 -6.11
C ARG A 1 -4.87 6.25 -4.65
N PRO A 2 -4.62 7.46 -4.11
CA PRO A 2 -5.02 7.80 -2.76
C PRO A 2 -6.54 7.65 -2.61
N PHE A 3 -6.97 7.18 -1.44
CA PHE A 3 -8.39 7.03 -1.14
C PHE A 3 -9.00 8.42 -0.91
N SER A 4 -10.07 8.72 -1.61
CA SER A 4 -10.85 9.95 -1.39
C SER A 4 -12.35 9.64 -1.46
N VAL A 5 -13.12 10.33 -0.63
CA VAL A 5 -14.58 10.33 -0.73
C VAL A 5 -14.96 11.53 -1.60
N PRO A 6 -15.65 11.33 -2.74
CA PRO A 6 -16.14 12.43 -3.55
C PRO A 6 -17.11 13.32 -2.75
N GLU A 7 -17.06 14.63 -2.99
CA GLU A 7 -18.01 15.58 -2.41
C GLU A 7 -19.42 15.35 -2.97
N GLU A 8 -20.42 15.63 -2.15
CA GLU A 8 -21.83 15.59 -2.56
C GLU A 8 -22.14 16.80 -3.45
N GLN A 9 -22.77 16.55 -4.61
CA GLN A 9 -23.19 17.58 -5.53
C GLN A 9 -24.72 17.51 -5.71
N ALA A 10 -25.37 18.68 -5.83
CA ALA A 10 -26.82 18.75 -5.93
C ALA A 10 -27.39 18.08 -7.19
N ASP A 11 -26.58 18.03 -8.26
CA ASP A 11 -26.90 17.49 -9.58
C ASP A 11 -26.13 16.20 -9.92
N GLU A 12 -25.61 15.51 -8.89
CA GLU A 12 -24.86 14.27 -9.11
C GLU A 12 -25.70 13.22 -9.84
N THR A 13 -25.09 12.58 -10.82
CA THR A 13 -25.66 11.42 -11.51
C THR A 13 -25.77 10.22 -10.57
N VAL A 14 -26.60 9.24 -10.93
CA VAL A 14 -26.73 7.98 -10.20
C VAL A 14 -25.37 7.29 -10.03
N GLY A 15 -24.51 7.34 -11.06
CA GLY A 15 -23.19 6.75 -11.02
C GLY A 15 -22.22 7.47 -10.05
N GLU A 16 -22.31 8.80 -9.96
CA GLU A 16 -21.52 9.61 -9.02
C GLU A 16 -21.95 9.37 -7.59
N ARG A 17 -23.24 9.37 -7.33
CA ARG A 17 -23.81 9.02 -6.03
C ARG A 17 -23.36 7.62 -5.59
N HIS A 18 -23.41 6.65 -6.49
CA HIS A 18 -23.00 5.30 -6.19
C HIS A 18 -21.50 5.23 -5.81
N ARG A 19 -20.63 5.92 -6.55
CA ARG A 19 -19.21 6.02 -6.22
C ARG A 19 -18.98 6.65 -4.85
N ARG A 20 -19.67 7.74 -4.53
CA ARG A 20 -19.59 8.44 -3.24
C ARG A 20 -20.06 7.55 -2.09
N VAL A 21 -21.25 6.94 -2.19
CA VAL A 21 -21.80 6.05 -1.17
C VAL A 21 -20.88 4.84 -0.93
N ARG A 22 -20.34 4.26 -2.02
CA ARG A 22 -19.36 3.16 -1.92
C ARG A 22 -18.09 3.59 -1.21
N ALA A 23 -17.55 4.77 -1.52
CA ALA A 23 -16.34 5.29 -0.86
C ALA A 23 -16.58 5.54 0.64
N LEU A 24 -17.74 6.11 1.02
CA LEU A 24 -18.13 6.27 2.41
C LEU A 24 -18.20 4.93 3.14
N ALA A 25 -18.91 3.96 2.58
CA ALA A 25 -19.03 2.62 3.18
C ALA A 25 -17.65 1.92 3.33
N GLN A 26 -16.78 2.07 2.34
CA GLN A 26 -15.40 1.54 2.43
C GLN A 26 -14.61 2.21 3.55
N ARG A 27 -14.68 3.55 3.67
CA ARG A 27 -14.01 4.30 4.74
C ARG A 27 -14.48 3.81 6.11
N ASP A 28 -15.79 3.74 6.31
CA ASP A 28 -16.37 3.35 7.59
C ASP A 28 -16.01 1.89 7.95
N THR A 29 -15.97 1.01 6.95
CA THR A 29 -15.51 -0.36 7.12
C THR A 29 -14.05 -0.43 7.56
N HIS A 30 -13.15 0.36 6.93
CA HIS A 30 -11.74 0.38 7.31
C HIS A 30 -11.53 0.91 8.72
N LEU A 31 -12.23 1.99 9.11
CA LEU A 31 -12.20 2.53 10.47
C LEU A 31 -12.68 1.52 11.49
N HIS A 32 -13.77 0.80 11.19
CA HIS A 32 -14.29 -0.25 12.05
C HIS A 32 -13.27 -1.37 12.25
N TYR A 33 -12.66 -1.89 11.19
CA TYR A 33 -11.63 -2.93 11.29
C TYR A 33 -10.38 -2.46 12.03
N ALA A 34 -9.96 -1.22 11.85
CA ALA A 34 -8.86 -0.64 12.59
C ALA A 34 -9.18 -0.61 14.09
N ALA A 35 -10.37 -0.12 14.45
CA ALA A 35 -10.83 -0.05 15.83
C ALA A 35 -10.91 -1.45 16.49
N VAL A 36 -11.45 -2.45 15.80
CA VAL A 36 -11.50 -3.85 16.28
C VAL A 36 -10.11 -4.41 16.56
N GLN A 37 -9.10 -3.97 15.79
CA GLN A 37 -7.70 -4.37 15.99
C GLN A 37 -6.95 -3.48 17.00
N GLY A 38 -7.62 -2.52 17.65
CA GLY A 38 -6.99 -1.57 18.57
C GLY A 38 -6.00 -0.64 17.89
N ARG A 39 -6.20 -0.35 16.59
CA ARG A 39 -5.36 0.52 15.80
C ARG A 39 -6.04 1.86 15.55
N GLU A 40 -5.26 2.92 15.68
CA GLU A 40 -5.67 4.26 15.23
C GLU A 40 -5.48 4.37 13.73
N MET A 41 -6.48 4.93 13.03
CA MET A 41 -6.45 5.11 11.59
C MET A 41 -7.11 6.44 11.21
N HIS A 42 -6.38 7.24 10.44
CA HIS A 42 -6.85 8.52 9.92
C HIS A 42 -6.83 8.51 8.39
N PHE A 43 -7.89 9.01 7.79
CA PHE A 43 -7.89 9.33 6.36
C PHE A 43 -7.40 10.76 6.17
N SER A 44 -6.43 10.96 5.27
CA SER A 44 -6.00 12.29 4.87
C SER A 44 -7.08 12.95 4.00
N GLU A 45 -7.39 14.21 4.28
CA GLU A 45 -8.26 15.01 3.41
C GLU A 45 -7.55 15.37 2.11
N ILE A 46 -6.22 15.49 2.15
CA ILE A 46 -5.37 15.73 0.99
C ILE A 46 -4.72 14.39 0.63
N PRO A 47 -5.00 13.84 -0.56
CA PRO A 47 -4.34 12.64 -1.01
C PRO A 47 -2.83 12.88 -1.12
N ALA A 48 -2.06 12.28 -0.22
CA ALA A 48 -0.60 12.31 -0.29
C ALA A 48 -0.11 11.20 -1.23
N GLY A 49 0.94 11.48 -1.97
CA GLY A 49 1.63 10.48 -2.76
C GLY A 49 2.43 9.50 -1.90
N SER A 50 3.07 8.55 -2.54
CA SER A 50 3.93 7.57 -1.87
C SER A 50 5.12 7.14 -2.75
N GLU A 51 5.41 7.89 -3.81
CA GLU A 51 6.45 7.53 -4.78
C GLU A 51 7.84 7.48 -4.12
N THR A 52 8.15 8.42 -3.24
CA THR A 52 9.44 8.46 -2.54
C THR A 52 9.60 7.26 -1.61
N ALA A 53 8.59 6.92 -0.81
CA ALA A 53 8.62 5.74 0.04
C ALA A 53 8.69 4.43 -0.78
N LEU A 54 7.95 4.33 -1.89
CA LEU A 54 8.00 3.17 -2.78
C LEU A 54 9.36 3.01 -3.45
N ALA A 55 9.97 4.10 -3.90
CA ALA A 55 11.31 4.08 -4.48
C ALA A 55 12.35 3.66 -3.42
N ALA A 56 12.27 4.21 -2.22
CA ALA A 56 13.13 3.81 -1.11
C ALA A 56 12.97 2.32 -0.78
N MET A 57 11.73 1.84 -0.63
CA MET A 57 11.44 0.42 -0.38
C MET A 57 12.02 -0.50 -1.47
N ALA A 58 11.87 -0.12 -2.73
CA ALA A 58 12.40 -0.88 -3.87
C ALA A 58 13.94 -1.00 -3.87
N SER A 59 14.63 -0.16 -3.09
CA SER A 59 16.08 -0.10 -2.99
C SER A 59 16.64 -0.72 -1.70
N ILE A 60 15.78 -1.22 -0.81
CA ILE A 60 16.23 -1.92 0.41
C ILE A 60 16.81 -3.27 0.03
N ASP A 61 18.07 -3.49 0.41
CA ASP A 61 18.70 -4.79 0.32
C ASP A 61 18.37 -5.60 1.59
N GLY A 62 17.65 -6.72 1.43
CA GLY A 62 17.19 -7.56 2.54
C GLY A 62 15.70 -7.48 2.82
N ASP A 63 15.30 -7.51 4.10
CA ASP A 63 13.89 -7.52 4.50
C ASP A 63 13.28 -6.11 4.51
N PRO A 64 12.34 -5.78 3.61
CA PRO A 64 11.69 -4.48 3.58
C PRO A 64 10.55 -4.35 4.62
N VAL A 65 10.14 -5.44 5.28
CA VAL A 65 8.96 -5.46 6.17
C VAL A 65 9.05 -4.46 7.30
N PRO A 66 10.19 -4.24 7.99
CA PRO A 66 10.29 -3.21 9.01
C PRO A 66 9.96 -1.81 8.48
N PHE A 67 10.49 -1.46 7.30
CA PHE A 67 10.19 -0.17 6.66
C PHE A 67 8.72 -0.06 6.24
N ILE A 68 8.16 -1.12 5.64
CA ILE A 68 6.74 -1.15 5.26
C ILE A 68 5.85 -0.88 6.48
N ARG A 69 6.12 -1.52 7.61
CA ARG A 69 5.35 -1.31 8.85
C ARG A 69 5.47 0.11 9.37
N ALA A 70 6.67 0.68 9.39
CA ALA A 70 6.90 2.06 9.81
C ALA A 70 6.17 3.06 8.90
N ALA A 71 6.28 2.89 7.58
CA ALA A 71 5.60 3.73 6.60
C ALA A 71 4.07 3.66 6.72
N PHE A 72 3.50 2.46 6.90
CA PHE A 72 2.06 2.31 7.13
C PHE A 72 1.61 2.96 8.45
N SER A 73 2.38 2.81 9.53
CA SER A 73 2.09 3.46 10.81
C SER A 73 2.11 4.98 10.67
N ALA A 74 3.17 5.53 10.09
CA ALA A 74 3.30 6.96 9.87
C ALA A 74 2.17 7.52 8.99
N TYR A 75 1.81 6.82 7.92
CA TYR A 75 0.73 7.26 7.03
C TYR A 75 -0.64 7.25 7.71
N TRP A 76 -1.02 6.12 8.33
CA TRP A 76 -2.37 5.92 8.84
C TRP A 76 -2.60 6.51 10.24
N SER A 77 -1.60 6.51 11.10
CA SER A 77 -1.74 7.02 12.48
C SER A 77 -1.26 8.46 12.64
N GLU A 78 -0.23 8.88 11.88
CA GLU A 78 0.42 10.18 12.03
C GLU A 78 0.13 11.14 10.86
N ARG A 79 -0.55 10.66 9.82
CA ARG A 79 -0.85 11.42 8.58
C ARG A 79 0.40 11.92 7.84
N ALA A 80 1.49 11.16 7.93
CA ALA A 80 2.75 11.52 7.28
C ALA A 80 2.60 11.52 5.75
N ASP A 81 3.27 12.47 5.11
CA ASP A 81 3.44 12.46 3.67
C ASP A 81 4.58 11.51 3.29
N LEU A 82 4.25 10.44 2.59
CA LEU A 82 5.23 9.45 2.14
C LEU A 82 5.96 9.85 0.84
N ASP A 83 5.65 11.03 0.29
CA ASP A 83 6.43 11.67 -0.79
C ASP A 83 7.44 12.70 -0.26
N ASP A 84 7.31 13.14 0.98
CA ASP A 84 8.31 14.01 1.60
C ASP A 84 9.63 13.27 1.84
N GLU A 85 10.68 13.72 1.14
CA GLU A 85 12.01 13.10 1.21
C GLU A 85 12.60 13.14 2.63
N MET A 86 12.36 14.22 3.37
CA MET A 86 12.86 14.33 4.75
C MET A 86 12.13 13.38 5.69
N GLY A 87 10.81 13.27 5.55
CA GLY A 87 10.00 12.33 6.33
C GLY A 87 10.40 10.87 6.05
N VAL A 88 10.57 10.50 4.79
CA VAL A 88 11.03 9.15 4.40
C VAL A 88 12.44 8.87 4.90
N ALA A 89 13.35 9.86 4.84
CA ALA A 89 14.70 9.74 5.37
C ALA A 89 14.70 9.52 6.90
N ALA A 90 13.82 10.23 7.62
CA ALA A 90 13.67 10.06 9.06
C ALA A 90 13.14 8.68 9.43
N LEU A 91 12.16 8.15 8.68
CA LEU A 91 11.64 6.78 8.86
C LEU A 91 12.76 5.74 8.66
N LEU A 92 13.52 5.85 7.57
CA LEU A 92 14.65 4.95 7.30
C LEU A 92 15.71 5.04 8.40
N SER A 93 16.08 6.24 8.82
CA SER A 93 17.06 6.48 9.88
C SER A 93 16.64 5.84 11.21
N SER A 94 15.35 5.87 11.57
CA SER A 94 14.83 5.21 12.77
C SER A 94 15.01 3.69 12.76
N LEU A 95 15.19 3.11 11.57
CA LEU A 95 15.44 1.68 11.34
C LEU A 95 16.93 1.38 11.05
N ASN A 96 17.84 2.35 11.27
CA ASN A 96 19.25 2.27 10.92
C ASN A 96 19.51 2.03 9.42
N MET A 97 18.62 2.53 8.56
CA MET A 97 18.72 2.49 7.11
C MET A 97 19.04 3.89 6.57
N ALA A 98 19.79 3.96 5.47
CA ALA A 98 20.06 5.21 4.77
C ALA A 98 19.04 5.46 3.65
N LEU A 99 18.75 6.74 3.38
CA LEU A 99 17.99 7.11 2.19
C LEU A 99 18.83 6.76 0.94
N PRO A 100 18.26 6.00 -0.02
CA PRO A 100 18.97 5.68 -1.25
C PRO A 100 19.14 6.91 -2.15
N ASP A 101 19.98 6.80 -3.18
CA ASP A 101 19.99 7.76 -4.29
C ASP A 101 18.61 7.73 -4.98
N LEU A 102 17.80 8.77 -4.77
CA LEU A 102 16.41 8.79 -5.21
C LEU A 102 16.24 8.69 -6.73
N PRO A 103 17.05 9.34 -7.58
CA PRO A 103 16.97 9.14 -9.02
C PRO A 103 17.11 7.68 -9.43
N SER A 104 18.10 6.97 -8.93
CA SER A 104 18.32 5.55 -9.19
C SER A 104 17.20 4.68 -8.60
N ALA A 105 16.73 5.00 -7.41
CA ALA A 105 15.65 4.31 -6.74
C ALA A 105 14.33 4.42 -7.52
N ARG A 106 14.01 5.60 -8.04
CA ARG A 106 12.84 5.84 -8.91
C ARG A 106 12.95 5.07 -10.23
N ALA A 107 14.13 5.05 -10.86
CA ALA A 107 14.34 4.25 -12.06
C ALA A 107 14.14 2.75 -11.80
N ARG A 108 14.63 2.25 -10.66
CA ARG A 108 14.41 0.86 -10.23
C ARG A 108 12.92 0.56 -10.01
N LEU A 109 12.18 1.47 -9.36
CA LEU A 109 10.73 1.32 -9.16
C LEU A 109 9.97 1.23 -10.48
N VAL A 110 10.32 2.07 -11.47
CA VAL A 110 9.73 2.01 -12.82
C VAL A 110 9.97 0.65 -13.45
N SER A 111 11.20 0.12 -13.37
CA SER A 111 11.54 -1.21 -13.90
C SER A 111 10.76 -2.33 -13.22
N ILE A 112 10.61 -2.26 -11.87
CA ILE A 112 9.82 -3.24 -11.11
C ILE A 112 8.35 -3.22 -11.55
N ARG A 113 7.76 -2.03 -11.73
CA ARG A 113 6.37 -1.88 -12.18
C ARG A 113 6.17 -2.46 -13.58
N ALA A 114 7.05 -2.13 -14.52
CA ALA A 114 6.98 -2.68 -15.86
C ALA A 114 7.03 -4.21 -15.85
N LYS A 115 7.98 -4.79 -15.09
CA LYS A 115 8.07 -6.25 -14.96
C LYS A 115 6.83 -6.87 -14.29
N ALA A 116 6.25 -6.21 -13.30
CA ALA A 116 5.02 -6.66 -12.65
C ALA A 116 3.85 -6.71 -13.66
N GLU A 117 3.69 -5.65 -14.46
CA GLU A 117 2.67 -5.58 -15.51
C GLU A 117 2.87 -6.68 -16.57
N GLU A 118 4.11 -6.90 -17.04
CA GLU A 118 4.45 -7.97 -17.98
C GLU A 118 4.09 -9.35 -17.44
N THR A 119 4.14 -9.56 -16.14
CA THR A 119 3.76 -10.83 -15.49
C THR A 119 2.29 -10.92 -15.13
N GLY A 120 1.48 -9.91 -15.48
CA GLY A 120 0.03 -9.88 -15.26
C GLY A 120 -0.38 -9.34 -13.89
N ILE A 121 0.54 -8.74 -13.11
CA ILE A 121 0.22 -8.10 -11.83
C ILE A 121 -0.30 -6.69 -12.12
N PHE A 122 -1.59 -6.47 -11.92
CA PHE A 122 -2.29 -5.21 -12.21
C PHE A 122 -2.95 -4.58 -10.98
N GLU A 123 -3.05 -5.31 -9.87
CA GLU A 123 -3.73 -4.87 -8.66
C GLU A 123 -3.00 -5.34 -7.40
N SER A 124 -3.25 -4.67 -6.28
CA SER A 124 -2.67 -4.98 -4.96
C SER A 124 -3.80 -5.23 -3.95
N PRO A 125 -3.69 -6.24 -3.09
CA PRO A 125 -2.58 -7.19 -3.00
C PRO A 125 -2.65 -8.30 -4.05
N THR A 126 -1.52 -8.64 -4.66
CA THR A 126 -1.36 -9.83 -5.50
C THR A 126 -0.28 -10.72 -4.92
N TYR A 127 -0.57 -12.00 -4.81
CA TYR A 127 0.36 -13.03 -4.33
C TYR A 127 0.81 -13.88 -5.48
N VAL A 128 2.10 -14.15 -5.55
CA VAL A 128 2.70 -15.03 -6.57
C VAL A 128 3.22 -16.26 -5.87
N ILE A 129 2.62 -17.42 -6.17
CA ILE A 129 3.02 -18.70 -5.60
C ILE A 129 3.37 -19.63 -6.77
N ALA A 130 4.64 -19.97 -6.90
CA ALA A 130 5.18 -20.62 -8.08
C ALA A 130 4.87 -19.79 -9.35
N ASP A 131 4.04 -20.28 -10.25
CA ASP A 131 3.60 -19.64 -11.49
C ASP A 131 2.14 -19.14 -11.44
N GLN A 132 1.51 -19.19 -10.27
CA GLN A 132 0.10 -18.79 -10.08
C GLN A 132 -0.02 -17.40 -9.45
N LEU A 133 -0.96 -16.62 -9.97
CA LEU A 133 -1.32 -15.30 -9.45
C LEU A 133 -2.64 -15.37 -8.67
N PHE A 134 -2.64 -14.84 -7.47
CA PHE A 134 -3.82 -14.72 -6.61
C PHE A 134 -4.05 -13.24 -6.29
N VAL A 135 -5.12 -12.67 -6.85
CA VAL A 135 -5.48 -11.26 -6.65
C VAL A 135 -6.49 -11.15 -5.51
N GLY A 136 -6.25 -10.19 -4.61
CA GLY A 136 -7.13 -9.98 -3.46
C GLY A 136 -6.77 -10.85 -2.25
N ARG A 137 -7.60 -10.76 -1.21
CA ARG A 137 -7.36 -11.45 0.09
C ARG A 137 -8.17 -12.73 0.26
N GLU A 138 -9.08 -12.99 -0.66
CA GLU A 138 -10.06 -14.07 -0.60
C GLU A 138 -9.39 -15.44 -0.64
N HIS A 139 -8.21 -15.51 -1.25
CA HIS A 139 -7.45 -16.74 -1.44
C HIS A 139 -6.43 -17.04 -0.32
N LEU A 140 -6.31 -16.19 0.69
CA LEU A 140 -5.31 -16.36 1.76
C LEU A 140 -5.31 -17.73 2.43
N PRO A 141 -6.46 -18.37 2.76
CA PRO A 141 -6.46 -19.72 3.32
C PRO A 141 -5.85 -20.76 2.38
N TRP A 142 -6.15 -20.65 1.09
CA TRP A 142 -5.59 -21.55 0.07
C TRP A 142 -4.10 -21.29 -0.15
N ILE A 143 -3.69 -20.03 -0.24
CA ILE A 143 -2.27 -19.62 -0.32
C ILE A 143 -1.49 -20.20 0.87
N GLY A 144 -2.04 -20.10 2.09
CA GLY A 144 -1.44 -20.70 3.28
C GLY A 144 -1.18 -22.20 3.10
N SER A 145 -2.15 -22.94 2.64
CA SER A 145 -2.02 -24.40 2.38
C SER A 145 -0.96 -24.70 1.32
N LEU A 146 -0.85 -23.91 0.26
CA LEU A 146 0.18 -24.08 -0.78
C LEU A 146 1.59 -23.84 -0.21
N VAL A 147 1.76 -22.80 0.58
CA VAL A 147 3.05 -22.47 1.24
C VAL A 147 3.45 -23.56 2.23
N GLU A 148 2.51 -24.08 3.00
CA GLU A 148 2.76 -25.18 3.94
C GLU A 148 3.16 -26.46 3.18
N ALA A 149 2.44 -26.82 2.12
CA ALA A 149 2.77 -27.97 1.28
C ALA A 149 4.17 -27.87 0.66
N ALA A 150 4.59 -26.68 0.25
CA ALA A 150 5.92 -26.45 -0.31
C ALA A 150 7.07 -26.51 0.74
N ARG A 151 6.75 -26.47 2.05
CA ARG A 151 7.74 -26.59 3.14
C ARG A 151 8.00 -28.02 3.58
N ILE A 152 7.20 -28.97 3.12
CA ILE A 152 7.40 -30.38 3.45
C ILE A 152 8.44 -30.93 2.47
N PRO A 153 9.62 -31.35 2.94
CA PRO A 153 10.68 -31.90 2.12
C PRO A 153 10.33 -33.24 1.47
#